data_744ccbb3634b65829d66ddce4675cf83
#
_entry.id   744ccbb3634b65829d66ddce4675cf83
#
_cell.length_a   1.000
_cell.length_b   1.000
_cell.length_c   1.000
_cell.angle_alpha   90.00
_cell.angle_beta   90.00
_cell.angle_gamma   90.00
#
_symmetry.space_group_name_H-M   'P 1'
#
loop_
_entity.id
_entity.type
_entity.pdbx_description
1 polymer ?
#
loop_
_entity_poly.entity_id
_entity_poly.type
_entity_poly.pdbx_seq_one_letter_code
_entity_poly.pdbx_strand_id
1 'polypeptide(L)'
;MRPVRVVVAVVVLLSTFPSIHLSAQHIAIGPQIAFGDYKEVSSDLHYRGSGIAGKATLTWKKLSADVVLSKLKYKPKGGTAAAEFDASEVDVRLRYIAGPVSAELGFINRKTDPEFEAQSVGAVTLGARMRYVLGPGVRMSLNGGLLFGSKFSGGGSTSALGALQLGLGLTVDALRGRVQLTSDYGFQRFSRETDDGSGAVPAPIQQSVGRIGFAVAL
;
A
#
# COMPACT_ATOMS: atom_id res chain seq x y z
N MET A 1 22.54 -4.82 8.58
CA MET A 1 22.97 -4.24 7.29
C MET A 1 22.67 -5.18 6.12
N ARG A 2 21.46 -5.21 5.56
CA ARG A 2 21.15 -5.99 4.32
C ARG A 2 19.87 -5.58 3.56
N PRO A 3 19.45 -4.30 3.47
CA PRO A 3 18.30 -3.94 2.60
C PRO A 3 18.71 -3.51 1.18
N VAL A 4 19.98 -3.12 0.95
CA VAL A 4 20.40 -2.57 -0.36
C VAL A 4 20.45 -3.63 -1.46
N ARG A 5 20.66 -4.91 -1.12
CA ARG A 5 20.77 -6.00 -2.11
C ARG A 5 19.46 -6.35 -2.83
N VAL A 6 18.31 -6.12 -2.22
CA VAL A 6 17.01 -6.46 -2.84
C VAL A 6 16.62 -5.42 -3.90
N VAL A 7 16.90 -4.14 -3.68
CA VAL A 7 16.60 -3.08 -4.64
C VAL A 7 17.47 -3.20 -5.90
N VAL A 8 18.74 -3.54 -5.74
CA VAL A 8 19.66 -3.77 -6.87
C VAL A 8 19.22 -4.99 -7.69
N ALA A 9 18.74 -6.06 -7.06
CA ALA A 9 18.26 -7.26 -7.76
C ALA A 9 17.03 -7.00 -8.63
N VAL A 10 16.09 -6.14 -8.20
CA VAL A 10 14.90 -5.79 -8.98
C VAL A 10 15.28 -4.92 -10.20
N VAL A 11 16.22 -4.00 -10.05
CA VAL A 11 16.71 -3.16 -11.17
C VAL A 11 17.49 -3.98 -12.18
N VAL A 12 18.33 -4.92 -11.74
CA VAL A 12 19.11 -5.80 -12.63
C VAL A 12 18.22 -6.81 -13.37
N LEU A 13 17.16 -7.32 -12.72
CA LEU A 13 16.19 -8.20 -13.40
C LEU A 13 15.42 -7.48 -14.52
N LEU A 14 15.16 -6.19 -14.38
CA LEU A 14 14.48 -5.40 -15.43
C LEU A 14 15.40 -5.10 -16.62
N SER A 15 16.73 -5.12 -16.45
CA SER A 15 17.70 -4.82 -17.50
C SER A 15 18.13 -6.04 -18.35
N THR A 16 17.83 -7.27 -17.92
CA THR A 16 18.25 -8.52 -18.60
C THR A 16 17.16 -9.12 -19.51
N PHE A 17 15.97 -8.51 -19.58
CA PHE A 17 14.97 -8.96 -20.55
C PHE A 17 15.36 -8.51 -21.94
N PRO A 18 15.46 -9.44 -22.93
CA PRO A 18 15.65 -9.06 -24.33
C PRO A 18 14.54 -8.12 -24.74
N SER A 19 14.86 -7.11 -25.55
CA SER A 19 13.94 -6.12 -26.11
C SER A 19 12.78 -6.81 -26.85
N ILE A 20 11.81 -7.28 -26.07
CA ILE A 20 10.52 -7.70 -26.62
C ILE A 20 9.86 -6.40 -27.08
N HIS A 21 9.63 -6.25 -28.37
CA HIS A 21 8.84 -5.15 -28.94
C HIS A 21 7.41 -5.20 -28.38
N LEU A 22 7.21 -4.61 -27.21
CA LEU A 22 5.94 -4.51 -26.49
C LEU A 22 5.27 -3.20 -26.92
N SER A 23 4.64 -3.20 -28.09
CA SER A 23 3.72 -2.14 -28.47
C SER A 23 2.55 -2.08 -27.49
N ALA A 24 2.45 -0.98 -26.71
CA ALA A 24 1.45 -0.64 -25.69
C ALA A 24 1.86 -0.94 -24.24
N GLN A 25 3.12 -0.81 -23.88
CA GLN A 25 3.54 -0.76 -22.49
C GLN A 25 3.57 0.69 -22.02
N HIS A 26 3.03 0.91 -20.86
CA HIS A 26 3.21 2.16 -20.12
C HIS A 26 3.86 1.82 -18.78
N ILE A 27 5.08 2.28 -18.61
CA ILE A 27 5.81 2.19 -17.34
C ILE A 27 5.83 3.58 -16.73
N ALA A 28 5.48 3.68 -15.46
CA ALA A 28 5.61 4.92 -14.71
C ALA A 28 6.30 4.63 -13.38
N ILE A 29 7.31 5.40 -13.03
CA ILE A 29 8.07 5.23 -11.78
C ILE A 29 8.34 6.58 -11.15
N GLY A 30 8.24 6.68 -9.83
CA GLY A 30 8.58 7.92 -9.14
C GLY A 30 8.51 7.84 -7.62
N PRO A 31 9.13 8.84 -6.96
CA PRO A 31 9.10 9.01 -5.52
C PRO A 31 7.81 9.69 -5.05
N GLN A 32 7.47 9.41 -3.79
CA GLN A 32 6.35 10.02 -3.09
C GLN A 32 6.78 10.35 -1.64
N ILE A 33 6.22 11.39 -1.06
CA ILE A 33 6.17 11.58 0.37
C ILE A 33 4.94 10.86 0.92
N ALA A 34 5.05 10.29 2.11
CA ALA A 34 4.01 9.49 2.73
C ALA A 34 3.69 9.99 4.13
N PHE A 35 2.40 9.97 4.48
CA PHE A 35 1.89 10.32 5.80
C PHE A 35 0.97 9.19 6.25
N GLY A 36 1.16 8.73 7.48
CA GLY A 36 0.40 7.62 8.04
C GLY A 36 -0.32 7.99 9.32
N ASP A 37 -1.43 7.32 9.54
CA ASP A 37 -2.17 7.32 10.80
C ASP A 37 -2.44 5.85 11.16
N TYR A 38 -2.07 5.45 12.38
CA TYR A 38 -2.21 4.07 12.87
C TYR A 38 -2.89 4.11 14.23
N LYS A 39 -3.95 3.33 14.39
CA LYS A 39 -4.70 3.25 15.63
C LYS A 39 -5.00 1.80 16.02
N GLU A 40 -4.66 1.46 17.26
CA GLU A 40 -5.13 0.27 17.95
C GLU A 40 -6.36 0.64 18.77
N VAL A 41 -7.53 0.16 18.35
CA VAL A 41 -8.80 0.67 18.87
C VAL A 41 -9.04 0.25 20.32
N SER A 42 -8.58 -0.95 20.71
CA SER A 42 -8.82 -1.48 22.07
C SER A 42 -7.91 -0.87 23.13
N SER A 43 -6.68 -0.50 22.77
CA SER A 43 -5.69 0.11 23.68
C SER A 43 -5.68 1.63 23.61
N ASP A 44 -6.49 2.22 22.71
CA ASP A 44 -6.51 3.66 22.36
C ASP A 44 -5.14 4.22 21.96
N LEU A 45 -4.22 3.35 21.57
CA LEU A 45 -2.93 3.73 21.04
C LEU A 45 -3.08 4.34 19.66
N HIS A 46 -2.60 5.57 19.51
CA HIS A 46 -2.70 6.32 18.29
C HIS A 46 -1.35 6.91 17.89
N TYR A 47 -0.94 6.69 16.63
CA TYR A 47 0.34 7.13 16.10
C TYR A 47 0.13 7.92 14.81
N ARG A 48 0.99 8.91 14.60
CA ARG A 48 1.14 9.60 13.31
C ARG A 48 2.51 9.32 12.74
N GLY A 49 2.55 9.00 11.45
CA GLY A 49 3.77 8.69 10.73
C GLY A 49 4.01 9.64 9.57
N SER A 50 5.28 9.81 9.23
CA SER A 50 5.69 10.46 7.99
C SER A 50 6.94 9.76 7.44
N GLY A 51 7.13 9.85 6.14
CA GLY A 51 8.26 9.20 5.49
C GLY A 51 8.22 9.31 3.99
N ILE A 52 8.85 8.36 3.34
CA ILE A 52 9.01 8.31 1.88
C ILE A 52 8.41 7.04 1.31
N ALA A 53 7.99 7.10 0.06
CA ALA A 53 7.59 5.95 -0.71
C ALA A 53 8.15 6.03 -2.14
N GLY A 54 8.21 4.89 -2.80
CA GLY A 54 8.45 4.77 -4.23
C GLY A 54 7.32 3.98 -4.85
N LYS A 55 6.85 4.39 -6.03
CA LYS A 55 5.80 3.71 -6.78
C LYS A 55 6.29 3.38 -8.18
N ALA A 56 6.04 2.16 -8.62
CA ALA A 56 6.22 1.73 -9.99
C ALA A 56 4.90 1.15 -10.51
N THR A 57 4.52 1.52 -11.71
CA THR A 57 3.34 1.01 -12.41
C THR A 57 3.76 0.49 -13.78
N LEU A 58 3.35 -0.72 -14.10
CA LEU A 58 3.47 -1.32 -15.43
C LEU A 58 2.06 -1.60 -15.95
N THR A 59 1.74 -1.12 -17.14
CA THR A 59 0.47 -1.44 -17.80
C THR A 59 0.75 -2.05 -19.18
N TRP A 60 0.17 -3.21 -19.42
CA TRP A 60 0.25 -3.92 -20.67
C TRP A 60 -1.14 -4.40 -21.10
N LYS A 61 -1.68 -3.81 -22.17
CA LYS A 61 -3.03 -4.10 -22.66
C LYS A 61 -4.08 -3.96 -21.54
N LYS A 62 -4.70 -5.06 -21.14
CA LYS A 62 -5.70 -5.13 -20.06
C LYS A 62 -5.11 -5.48 -18.69
N LEU A 63 -3.81 -5.68 -18.59
CA LEU A 63 -3.13 -6.00 -17.34
C LEU A 63 -2.37 -4.80 -16.81
N SER A 64 -2.36 -4.63 -15.51
CA SER A 64 -1.53 -3.63 -14.84
C SER A 64 -0.98 -4.20 -13.54
N ALA A 65 0.27 -3.84 -13.24
CA ALA A 65 0.92 -4.16 -11.98
C ALA A 65 1.38 -2.86 -11.33
N ASP A 66 1.08 -2.68 -10.04
CA ASP A 66 1.64 -1.62 -9.21
C ASP A 66 2.51 -2.24 -8.13
N VAL A 67 3.63 -1.60 -7.84
CA VAL A 67 4.47 -1.89 -6.68
C VAL A 67 4.69 -0.59 -5.93
N VAL A 68 4.37 -0.57 -4.65
CA VAL A 68 4.65 0.56 -3.76
C VAL A 68 5.53 0.06 -2.62
N LEU A 69 6.66 0.73 -2.44
CA LEU A 69 7.56 0.52 -1.32
C LEU A 69 7.50 1.77 -0.46
N SER A 70 7.26 1.65 0.84
CA SER A 70 7.22 2.80 1.74
C SER A 70 7.98 2.55 3.03
N LYS A 71 8.54 3.62 3.58
CA LYS A 71 9.13 3.64 4.91
C LYS A 71 8.63 4.87 5.66
N LEU A 72 7.95 4.64 6.77
CA LEU A 72 7.39 5.68 7.63
C LEU A 72 7.93 5.53 9.06
N LYS A 73 8.16 6.66 9.71
CA LYS A 73 8.44 6.72 11.14
C LYS A 73 7.17 7.17 11.85
N TYR A 74 6.70 6.36 12.78
CA TYR A 74 5.49 6.60 13.57
C TYR A 74 5.84 7.10 14.97
N LYS A 75 5.14 8.15 15.40
CA LYS A 75 5.25 8.75 16.71
C LYS A 75 3.90 8.70 17.44
N PRO A 76 3.87 8.41 18.74
CA PRO A 76 2.62 8.40 19.49
C PRO A 76 1.99 9.79 19.50
N LYS A 77 0.68 9.84 19.42
CA LYS A 77 -0.13 11.05 19.50
C LYS A 77 -0.70 11.18 20.91
N GLY A 78 -0.73 12.40 21.45
CA GLY A 78 -1.44 12.67 22.69
C GLY A 78 -0.67 12.39 23.99
N GLY A 79 0.66 12.38 23.98
CA GLY A 79 1.46 12.27 25.20
C GLY A 79 1.45 10.90 25.88
N THR A 80 0.97 9.87 25.18
CA THR A 80 1.07 8.48 25.63
C THR A 80 2.56 8.10 25.73
N ALA A 81 2.98 7.45 26.81
CA ALA A 81 4.35 6.96 27.01
C ALA A 81 4.69 5.75 26.12
N ALA A 82 4.18 5.73 24.91
CA ALA A 82 4.39 4.68 23.93
C ALA A 82 5.67 4.97 23.10
N ALA A 83 6.40 3.93 22.76
CA ALA A 83 7.62 4.09 21.97
C ALA A 83 7.32 4.40 20.49
N GLU A 84 8.21 5.18 19.86
CA GLU A 84 8.19 5.38 18.39
C GLU A 84 8.57 4.08 17.68
N PHE A 85 8.10 3.89 16.45
CA PHE A 85 8.52 2.77 15.60
C PHE A 85 8.65 3.18 14.14
N ASP A 86 9.51 2.48 13.41
CA ASP A 86 9.65 2.56 11.97
C ASP A 86 8.79 1.46 11.33
N ALA A 87 8.08 1.78 10.26
CA ALA A 87 7.33 0.81 9.46
C ALA A 87 7.85 0.80 8.02
N SER A 88 8.17 -0.39 7.51
CA SER A 88 8.50 -0.63 6.11
C SER A 88 7.40 -1.48 5.49
N GLU A 89 6.81 -1.04 4.38
CA GLU A 89 5.70 -1.71 3.71
C GLU A 89 6.00 -1.96 2.23
N VAL A 90 5.66 -3.14 1.78
CA VAL A 90 5.60 -3.54 0.37
C VAL A 90 4.14 -3.81 0.04
N ASP A 91 3.60 -3.10 -0.94
CA ASP A 91 2.26 -3.29 -1.49
C ASP A 91 2.37 -3.59 -2.99
N VAL A 92 1.96 -4.79 -3.39
CA VAL A 92 1.95 -5.25 -4.79
C VAL A 92 0.51 -5.46 -5.22
N ARG A 93 0.12 -4.92 -6.36
CA ARG A 93 -1.23 -5.02 -6.93
C ARG A 93 -1.17 -5.45 -8.38
N LEU A 94 -1.90 -6.49 -8.72
CA LEU A 94 -2.17 -6.93 -10.08
C LEU A 94 -3.62 -6.61 -10.43
N ARG A 95 -3.87 -6.08 -11.63
CA ARG A 95 -5.19 -5.67 -12.09
C ARG A 95 -5.50 -6.20 -13.47
N TYR A 96 -6.73 -6.65 -13.64
CA TYR A 96 -7.32 -6.90 -14.95
C TYR A 96 -8.32 -5.77 -15.27
N ILE A 97 -8.05 -5.01 -16.33
CA ILE A 97 -8.78 -3.80 -16.70
C ILE A 97 -9.93 -4.17 -17.65
N ALA A 98 -11.17 -3.90 -17.23
CA ALA A 98 -12.37 -4.10 -18.00
C ALA A 98 -13.14 -2.76 -18.11
N GLY A 99 -12.72 -1.90 -19.05
CA GLY A 99 -13.27 -0.54 -19.18
C GLY A 99 -12.92 0.35 -17.97
N PRO A 100 -13.91 1.02 -17.36
CA PRO A 100 -13.68 1.88 -16.19
C PRO A 100 -13.42 1.09 -14.91
N VAL A 101 -13.74 -0.19 -14.87
CA VAL A 101 -13.60 -1.08 -13.70
C VAL A 101 -12.43 -2.05 -13.92
N SER A 102 -11.73 -2.38 -12.85
CA SER A 102 -10.69 -3.41 -12.83
C SER A 102 -10.91 -4.34 -11.65
N ALA A 103 -10.71 -5.65 -11.86
CA ALA A 103 -10.51 -6.58 -10.77
C ALA A 103 -9.07 -6.43 -10.24
N GLU A 104 -8.87 -6.53 -8.93
CA GLU A 104 -7.59 -6.32 -8.28
C GLU A 104 -7.26 -7.48 -7.35
N LEU A 105 -6.06 -8.06 -7.51
CA LEU A 105 -5.44 -9.00 -6.60
C LEU A 105 -4.17 -8.34 -6.06
N GLY A 106 -3.95 -8.39 -4.74
CA GLY A 106 -2.79 -7.76 -4.15
C GLY A 106 -2.18 -8.55 -3.00
N PHE A 107 -1.01 -8.09 -2.61
CA PHE A 107 -0.28 -8.58 -1.45
C PHE A 107 0.31 -7.40 -0.70
N ILE A 108 0.10 -7.35 0.60
CA ILE A 108 0.65 -6.33 1.50
C ILE A 108 1.52 -7.04 2.53
N ASN A 109 2.72 -6.51 2.74
CA ASN A 109 3.61 -6.93 3.82
C ASN A 109 4.19 -5.69 4.50
N ARG A 110 3.86 -5.50 5.76
CA ARG A 110 4.41 -4.45 6.61
C ARG A 110 5.22 -5.07 7.73
N LYS A 111 6.41 -4.52 7.94
CA LYS A 111 7.29 -4.84 9.07
C LYS A 111 7.58 -3.59 9.86
N THR A 112 7.65 -3.70 11.17
CA THR A 112 7.95 -2.60 12.10
C THR A 112 9.20 -2.90 12.91
N ASP A 113 9.88 -1.83 13.35
CA ASP A 113 11.07 -1.88 14.20
C ASP A 113 11.10 -0.64 15.13
N PRO A 114 11.07 -0.80 16.46
CA PRO A 114 10.84 -2.04 17.18
C PRO A 114 9.44 -2.58 16.92
N GLU A 115 9.28 -3.89 17.00
CA GLU A 115 8.01 -4.56 16.81
C GLU A 115 7.26 -4.67 18.13
N PHE A 116 6.04 -4.17 18.15
CA PHE A 116 5.10 -4.35 19.23
C PHE A 116 3.93 -5.15 18.69
N GLU A 117 3.54 -6.18 19.35
CA GLU A 117 2.44 -7.13 19.06
C GLU A 117 1.84 -7.15 17.62
N ALA A 118 1.06 -6.15 17.22
CA ALA A 118 0.19 -6.25 16.06
C ALA A 118 0.57 -5.36 14.88
N GLN A 119 1.70 -4.70 14.91
CA GLN A 119 2.03 -3.67 13.93
C GLN A 119 2.56 -4.23 12.61
N SER A 120 3.27 -5.37 12.66
CA SER A 120 3.67 -6.10 11.46
C SER A 120 2.55 -7.00 10.97
N VAL A 121 2.19 -6.88 9.69
CA VAL A 121 1.10 -7.63 9.09
C VAL A 121 1.40 -8.03 7.65
N GLY A 122 1.08 -9.28 7.31
CA GLY A 122 1.03 -9.77 5.93
C GLY A 122 -0.40 -10.17 5.57
N ALA A 123 -0.88 -9.78 4.38
CA ALA A 123 -2.21 -10.11 3.90
C ALA A 123 -2.28 -10.16 2.37
N VAL A 124 -3.19 -10.97 1.85
CA VAL A 124 -3.60 -10.96 0.43
C VAL A 124 -4.86 -10.14 0.29
N THR A 125 -4.98 -9.35 -0.77
CA THR A 125 -6.15 -8.53 -1.05
C THR A 125 -6.85 -8.99 -2.32
N LEU A 126 -8.18 -9.00 -2.30
CA LEU A 126 -9.03 -9.19 -3.47
C LEU A 126 -10.04 -8.05 -3.51
N GLY A 127 -10.12 -7.34 -4.62
CA GLY A 127 -10.97 -6.17 -4.70
C GLY A 127 -11.26 -5.72 -6.11
N ALA A 128 -11.76 -4.50 -6.20
CA ALA A 128 -12.03 -3.83 -7.46
C ALA A 128 -11.56 -2.36 -7.37
N ARG A 129 -11.25 -1.83 -8.55
CA ARG A 129 -10.93 -0.42 -8.73
C ARG A 129 -11.79 0.16 -9.83
N MET A 130 -12.36 1.32 -9.58
CA MET A 130 -13.08 2.11 -10.56
C MET A 130 -12.25 3.34 -10.91
N ARG A 131 -12.21 3.68 -12.20
CA ARG A 131 -11.47 4.84 -12.73
C ARG A 131 -12.43 5.82 -13.37
N TYR A 132 -12.27 7.09 -13.06
CA TYR A 132 -13.02 8.20 -13.61
C TYR A 132 -12.07 9.16 -14.30
N VAL A 133 -12.44 9.62 -15.50
CA VAL A 133 -11.78 10.72 -16.20
C VAL A 133 -12.52 12.00 -15.84
N LEU A 134 -11.88 12.90 -15.12
CA LEU A 134 -12.47 14.17 -14.66
C LEU A 134 -12.26 15.29 -15.68
N GLY A 135 -11.27 15.13 -16.57
CA GLY A 135 -10.94 16.08 -17.60
C GLY A 135 -9.67 15.66 -18.36
N PRO A 136 -9.22 16.43 -19.35
CA PRO A 136 -8.00 16.14 -20.08
C PRO A 136 -6.80 15.97 -19.13
N GLY A 137 -6.22 14.77 -19.09
CA GLY A 137 -5.07 14.45 -18.24
C GLY A 137 -5.38 14.32 -16.74
N VAL A 138 -6.64 14.40 -16.29
CA VAL A 138 -7.02 14.28 -14.88
C VAL A 138 -7.85 13.02 -14.66
N ARG A 139 -7.35 12.13 -13.83
CA ARG A 139 -7.98 10.84 -13.51
C ARG A 139 -8.11 10.65 -12.01
N MET A 140 -9.27 10.21 -11.59
CA MET A 140 -9.55 9.77 -10.22
C MET A 140 -9.73 8.26 -10.21
N SER A 141 -9.36 7.61 -9.14
CA SER A 141 -9.66 6.19 -8.91
C SER A 141 -10.19 5.97 -7.52
N LEU A 142 -11.17 5.07 -7.42
CA LEU A 142 -11.67 4.52 -6.17
C LEU A 142 -11.39 3.03 -6.15
N ASN A 143 -10.91 2.50 -5.05
CA ASN A 143 -10.73 1.06 -4.90
C ASN A 143 -11.25 0.59 -3.55
N GLY A 144 -11.72 -0.64 -3.52
CA GLY A 144 -12.18 -1.31 -2.33
C GLY A 144 -11.95 -2.81 -2.43
N GLY A 145 -11.72 -3.46 -1.31
CA GLY A 145 -11.47 -4.89 -1.27
C GLY A 145 -11.43 -5.46 0.14
N LEU A 146 -11.33 -6.77 0.20
CA LEU A 146 -11.15 -7.54 1.42
C LEU A 146 -9.69 -7.98 1.53
N LEU A 147 -9.21 -8.10 2.76
CA LEU A 147 -7.89 -8.66 3.05
C LEU A 147 -8.06 -10.04 3.68
N PHE A 148 -7.35 -11.02 3.14
CA PHE A 148 -7.43 -12.43 3.52
C PHE A 148 -6.11 -12.91 4.10
N GLY A 149 -6.19 -13.91 4.98
CA GLY A 149 -5.01 -14.56 5.53
C GLY A 149 -4.11 -13.62 6.31
N SER A 150 -4.69 -12.58 6.93
CA SER A 150 -3.93 -11.61 7.70
C SER A 150 -3.21 -12.31 8.87
N LYS A 151 -1.89 -12.16 8.89
CA LYS A 151 -1.02 -12.69 9.95
C LYS A 151 -0.31 -11.53 10.62
N PHE A 152 -0.36 -11.48 11.93
CA PHE A 152 0.29 -10.46 12.75
C PHE A 152 1.45 -11.09 13.52
N SER A 153 2.53 -10.37 13.71
CA SER A 153 3.72 -10.88 14.39
C SER A 153 3.50 -11.14 15.87
N GLY A 154 2.71 -10.30 16.53
CA GLY A 154 2.33 -10.49 17.95
C GLY A 154 1.17 -11.46 18.17
N GLY A 155 0.88 -12.31 17.17
CA GLY A 155 -0.25 -13.22 17.24
C GLY A 155 -1.59 -12.58 16.89
N GLY A 156 -2.63 -13.40 16.90
CA GLY A 156 -3.95 -13.02 16.43
C GLY A 156 -4.10 -13.14 14.91
N SER A 157 -5.33 -13.22 14.49
CA SER A 157 -5.72 -13.34 13.08
C SER A 157 -7.03 -12.58 12.84
N THR A 158 -7.38 -12.39 11.59
CA THR A 158 -8.71 -11.92 11.20
C THR A 158 -9.43 -13.00 10.43
N SER A 159 -10.76 -13.07 10.58
CA SER A 159 -11.58 -13.83 9.66
C SER A 159 -11.49 -13.26 8.24
N ALA A 160 -11.88 -14.05 7.22
CA ALA A 160 -11.85 -13.61 5.82
C ALA A 160 -12.63 -12.31 5.57
N LEU A 161 -13.73 -12.09 6.31
CA LEU A 161 -14.57 -10.88 6.22
C LEU A 161 -14.20 -9.80 7.26
N GLY A 162 -13.24 -10.09 8.14
CA GLY A 162 -12.84 -9.20 9.23
C GLY A 162 -11.82 -8.14 8.87
N ALA A 163 -11.36 -8.09 7.61
CA ALA A 163 -10.39 -7.10 7.17
C ALA A 163 -10.80 -6.50 5.82
N LEU A 164 -10.80 -5.18 5.76
CA LEU A 164 -11.17 -4.43 4.56
C LEU A 164 -10.15 -3.35 4.22
N GLN A 165 -10.14 -2.96 2.96
CA GLN A 165 -9.42 -1.79 2.49
C GLN A 165 -10.28 -0.91 1.60
N LEU A 166 -10.02 0.38 1.66
CA LEU A 166 -10.58 1.39 0.76
C LEU A 166 -9.46 2.29 0.28
N GLY A 167 -9.60 2.87 -0.89
CA GLY A 167 -8.60 3.80 -1.40
C GLY A 167 -9.17 4.78 -2.40
N LEU A 168 -8.53 5.94 -2.45
CA LEU A 168 -8.78 7.02 -3.38
C LEU A 168 -7.45 7.42 -4.02
N GLY A 169 -7.44 7.62 -5.33
CA GLY A 169 -6.29 8.11 -6.04
C GLY A 169 -6.65 9.25 -7.00
N LEU A 170 -5.74 10.19 -7.15
CA LEU A 170 -5.79 11.25 -8.15
C LEU A 170 -4.49 11.23 -8.94
N THR A 171 -4.60 11.31 -10.26
CA THR A 171 -3.46 11.43 -11.16
C THR A 171 -3.70 12.58 -12.11
N VAL A 172 -2.71 13.47 -12.22
CA VAL A 172 -2.73 14.59 -13.15
C VAL A 172 -1.52 14.48 -14.08
N ASP A 173 -1.79 14.35 -15.38
CA ASP A 173 -0.74 14.32 -16.40
C ASP A 173 -0.18 15.72 -16.63
N ALA A 174 1.12 15.85 -16.55
CA ALA A 174 1.89 17.06 -16.84
C ALA A 174 2.88 16.79 -17.98
N LEU A 175 3.45 17.85 -18.54
CA LEU A 175 4.47 17.78 -19.60
C LEU A 175 4.08 16.81 -20.74
N ARG A 176 2.83 16.94 -21.24
CA ARG A 176 2.27 16.09 -22.31
C ARG A 176 2.25 14.58 -21.93
N GLY A 177 2.01 14.28 -20.66
CA GLY A 177 1.92 12.91 -20.14
C GLY A 177 3.25 12.26 -19.76
N ARG A 178 4.38 12.96 -19.93
CA ARG A 178 5.69 12.43 -19.51
C ARG A 178 5.88 12.40 -18.00
N VAL A 179 5.19 13.29 -17.30
CA VAL A 179 5.20 13.36 -15.83
C VAL A 179 3.76 13.23 -15.35
N GLN A 180 3.56 12.47 -14.31
CA GLN A 180 2.27 12.30 -13.64
C GLN A 180 2.42 12.75 -12.19
N LEU A 181 1.64 13.74 -11.78
CA LEU A 181 1.48 14.09 -10.38
C LEU A 181 0.47 13.10 -9.79
N THR A 182 0.81 12.48 -8.68
CA THR A 182 0.00 11.44 -8.04
C THR A 182 -0.31 11.80 -6.60
N SER A 183 -1.55 11.55 -6.19
CA SER A 183 -1.96 11.58 -4.80
C SER A 183 -2.79 10.32 -4.55
N ASP A 184 -2.41 9.55 -3.55
CA ASP A 184 -3.08 8.31 -3.16
C ASP A 184 -3.43 8.38 -1.68
N TYR A 185 -4.62 7.95 -1.32
CA TYR A 185 -5.04 7.72 0.06
C TYR A 185 -5.55 6.28 0.18
N GLY A 186 -5.07 5.57 1.17
CA GLY A 186 -5.50 4.22 1.50
C GLY A 186 -5.92 4.11 2.95
N PHE A 187 -7.00 3.39 3.21
CA PHE A 187 -7.48 3.03 4.53
C PHE A 187 -7.60 1.52 4.63
N GLN A 188 -7.15 0.95 5.75
CA GLN A 188 -7.25 -0.46 6.07
C GLN A 188 -7.81 -0.62 7.48
N ARG A 189 -8.71 -1.57 7.65
CA ARG A 189 -9.23 -1.96 8.95
C ARG A 189 -9.14 -3.48 9.09
N PHE A 190 -8.54 -3.92 10.18
CA PHE A 190 -8.43 -5.32 10.57
C PHE A 190 -9.24 -5.53 11.84
N SER A 191 -10.27 -6.37 11.78
CA SER A 191 -10.97 -6.86 12.96
C SER A 191 -10.15 -8.01 13.55
N ARG A 192 -9.01 -7.66 14.15
CA ARG A 192 -8.10 -8.60 14.78
C ARG A 192 -8.68 -9.11 16.09
N GLU A 193 -8.48 -10.38 16.37
CA GLU A 193 -8.76 -11.04 17.64
C GLU A 193 -7.45 -11.58 18.19
N THR A 194 -7.23 -11.45 19.49
CA THR A 194 -6.08 -12.02 20.21
C THR A 194 -6.59 -12.90 21.33
N ASP A 195 -5.76 -13.80 21.82
CA ASP A 195 -6.04 -14.57 23.02
C ASP A 195 -5.25 -13.99 24.19
N ASP A 196 -5.92 -13.57 25.24
CA ASP A 196 -5.31 -13.05 26.46
C ASP A 196 -5.21 -14.13 27.57
N GLY A 197 -5.46 -15.39 27.23
CA GLY A 197 -5.50 -16.53 28.15
C GLY A 197 -6.89 -16.77 28.77
N SER A 198 -7.85 -15.86 28.57
CA SER A 198 -9.26 -16.04 28.96
C SER A 198 -10.17 -16.35 27.76
N GLY A 199 -9.62 -16.25 26.54
CA GLY A 199 -10.31 -16.47 25.28
C GLY A 199 -10.05 -15.41 24.24
N ALA A 200 -10.78 -15.46 23.13
CA ALA A 200 -10.62 -14.51 22.04
C ALA A 200 -11.12 -13.11 22.43
N VAL A 201 -10.25 -12.12 22.37
CA VAL A 201 -10.54 -10.72 22.69
C VAL A 201 -10.39 -9.86 21.42
N PRO A 202 -11.38 -9.01 21.10
CA PRO A 202 -11.29 -8.08 19.98
C PRO A 202 -10.15 -7.06 20.16
N ALA A 203 -9.25 -6.97 19.20
CA ALA A 203 -8.13 -6.02 19.16
C ALA A 203 -8.03 -5.36 17.77
N PRO A 204 -9.07 -4.62 17.33
CA PRO A 204 -9.11 -4.08 15.98
C PRO A 204 -8.07 -3.00 15.74
N ILE A 205 -7.52 -3.00 14.52
CA ILE A 205 -6.49 -2.07 14.06
C ILE A 205 -7.03 -1.28 12.86
N GLN A 206 -6.74 0.00 12.83
CA GLN A 206 -6.99 0.89 11.72
C GLN A 206 -5.70 1.54 11.27
N GLN A 207 -5.51 1.62 9.96
CA GLN A 207 -4.42 2.37 9.37
C GLN A 207 -4.89 3.14 8.15
N SER A 208 -4.41 4.35 8.02
CA SER A 208 -4.49 5.10 6.77
C SER A 208 -3.12 5.60 6.35
N VAL A 209 -2.90 5.66 5.02
CA VAL A 209 -1.68 6.22 4.45
C VAL A 209 -2.05 7.13 3.28
N GLY A 210 -1.67 8.39 3.37
CA GLY A 210 -1.69 9.35 2.28
C GLY A 210 -0.32 9.42 1.62
N ARG A 211 -0.26 9.46 0.28
CA ARG A 211 0.98 9.60 -0.48
C ARG A 211 0.80 10.68 -1.55
N ILE A 212 1.79 11.53 -1.71
CA ILE A 212 1.81 12.57 -2.75
C ILE A 212 3.18 12.54 -3.41
N GLY A 213 3.21 12.56 -4.73
CA GLY A 213 4.46 12.54 -5.47
C GLY A 213 4.28 12.70 -6.96
N PHE A 214 5.29 12.28 -7.69
CA PHE A 214 5.25 12.28 -9.14
C PHE A 214 5.80 10.96 -9.69
N ALA A 215 5.44 10.63 -10.92
CA ALA A 215 6.01 9.52 -11.65
C ALA A 215 6.41 9.98 -13.05
N VAL A 216 7.50 9.45 -13.56
CA VAL A 216 7.96 9.66 -14.94
C VAL A 216 7.46 8.48 -15.77
N ALA A 217 6.80 8.78 -16.88
CA ALA A 217 6.38 7.80 -17.88
C ALA A 217 7.55 7.52 -18.83
N LEU A 218 7.85 6.23 -19.02
CA LEU A 218 8.93 5.68 -19.85
C LEU A 218 8.35 5.01 -21.10
#